data_bef4af0534c1eb1161d16092244f3f13
#
_entry.id   bef4af0534c1eb1161d16092244f3f13
#
_cell.length_a   1.000
_cell.length_b   1.000
_cell.length_c   1.000
_cell.angle_alpha   90.00
_cell.angle_beta   90.00
_cell.angle_gamma   90.00
#
_symmetry.space_group_name_H-M   'P 1'
#
loop_
_entity.id
_entity.type
_entity.pdbx_description
1 polymer ?
#
loop_
_entity_poly.entity_id
_entity_poly.type
_entity_poly.pdbx_seq_one_letter_code
_entity_poly.pdbx_strand_id
1 'polypeptide(L)'
;RKKAEELWTQVLADCQDRYTDGRILVQWLKKLNQTAGIEKESIWYGDIESFEKFREKGSACISQLFVGEEDAVPEGISAAVKKALEFIREHYEAPISLQDAADAAEVNPAYLSYLFKQEMKIGFSNYVQELRIDCAKKLLSETNCKVKDVALRSGFGDYHYFSKTFKKFTGLSPAEYRKESGLS
;
A
#
# COMPACT_ATOMS: atom_id res chain seq x y z
N ARG A 1 1.35 -14.36 11.22
CA ARG A 1 1.90 -13.44 10.22
C ARG A 1 3.32 -13.81 9.85
N LYS A 2 4.31 -13.72 10.76
CA LYS A 2 5.74 -13.99 10.51
C LYS A 2 5.96 -15.34 9.79
N LYS A 3 5.28 -16.40 10.24
CA LYS A 3 5.37 -17.74 9.63
C LYS A 3 4.78 -17.79 8.21
N ALA A 4 3.75 -16.98 7.91
CA ALA A 4 3.17 -16.90 6.57
C ALA A 4 4.08 -16.11 5.60
N GLU A 5 4.71 -15.06 6.08
CA GLU A 5 5.69 -14.26 5.30
C GLU A 5 6.99 -15.07 5.05
N GLU A 6 7.46 -15.83 6.03
CA GLU A 6 8.60 -16.75 5.87
C GLU A 6 8.29 -17.83 4.84
N LEU A 7 7.12 -18.47 4.93
CA LEU A 7 6.65 -19.46 3.96
C LEU A 7 6.51 -18.86 2.56
N TRP A 8 5.97 -17.64 2.46
CA TRP A 8 5.84 -16.95 1.19
C TRP A 8 7.18 -16.62 0.56
N THR A 9 8.14 -16.13 1.35
CA THR A 9 9.51 -15.86 0.90
C THR A 9 10.19 -17.14 0.39
N GLN A 10 9.98 -18.25 1.07
CA GLN A 10 10.51 -19.55 0.66
C GLN A 10 9.87 -20.06 -0.64
N VAL A 11 8.55 -19.90 -0.79
CA VAL A 11 7.83 -20.20 -2.04
C VAL A 11 8.33 -19.35 -3.20
N LEU A 12 8.57 -18.06 -2.99
CA LEU A 12 9.13 -17.19 -4.03
C LEU A 12 10.54 -17.60 -4.44
N ALA A 13 11.40 -17.96 -3.50
CA ALA A 13 12.76 -18.44 -3.78
C ALA A 13 12.73 -19.76 -4.58
N ASP A 14 11.91 -20.72 -4.17
CA ASP A 14 11.77 -22.01 -4.85
C ASP A 14 11.18 -21.88 -6.26
N CYS A 15 10.32 -20.88 -6.49
CA CYS A 15 9.72 -20.63 -7.80
C CYS A 15 10.63 -19.82 -8.74
N GLN A 16 11.55 -19.00 -8.22
CA GLN A 16 12.44 -18.19 -9.03
C GLN A 16 13.50 -19.02 -9.75
N ASP A 17 13.95 -20.12 -9.14
CA ASP A 17 14.95 -21.04 -9.71
C ASP A 17 14.37 -22.10 -10.66
N ARG A 18 13.05 -22.27 -10.68
CA ARG A 18 12.39 -23.26 -11.52
C ARG A 18 11.39 -22.55 -12.43
N TYR A 19 11.59 -22.65 -13.73
CA TYR A 19 10.63 -22.24 -14.76
C TYR A 19 9.29 -22.96 -14.50
N THR A 20 8.45 -22.39 -13.67
CA THR A 20 7.29 -23.07 -13.12
C THR A 20 6.05 -22.71 -13.94
N ASP A 21 5.39 -23.71 -14.52
CA ASP A 21 4.08 -23.60 -15.19
C ASP A 21 3.08 -22.87 -14.27
N GLY A 22 2.34 -21.90 -14.80
CA GLY A 22 1.35 -21.12 -14.05
C GLY A 22 0.34 -21.96 -13.28
N ARG A 23 0.03 -23.18 -13.76
CA ARG A 23 -0.81 -24.17 -13.05
C ARG A 23 -0.23 -24.63 -11.72
N ILE A 24 1.08 -24.77 -11.64
CA ILE A 24 1.78 -25.15 -10.40
C ILE A 24 1.74 -23.98 -9.42
N LEU A 25 1.95 -22.75 -9.91
CA LEU A 25 1.87 -21.55 -9.10
C LEU A 25 0.47 -21.35 -8.49
N VAL A 26 -0.59 -21.64 -9.24
CA VAL A 26 -1.98 -21.64 -8.73
C VAL A 26 -2.20 -22.70 -7.65
N GLN A 27 -1.66 -23.89 -7.81
CA GLN A 27 -1.75 -24.94 -6.78
C GLN A 27 -1.04 -24.54 -5.48
N TRP A 28 0.12 -23.89 -5.58
CA TRP A 28 0.84 -23.37 -4.42
C TRP A 28 0.05 -22.30 -3.67
N LEU A 29 -0.57 -21.35 -4.39
CA LEU A 29 -1.44 -20.32 -3.76
C LEU A 29 -2.65 -20.96 -3.09
N LYS A 30 -3.29 -21.93 -3.72
CA LYS A 30 -4.41 -22.68 -3.10
C LYS A 30 -3.99 -23.38 -1.81
N LYS A 31 -2.82 -24.03 -1.83
CA LYS A 31 -2.26 -24.71 -0.65
C LYS A 31 -1.90 -23.71 0.47
N LEU A 32 -1.34 -22.55 0.13
CA LEU A 32 -1.04 -21.48 1.08
C LEU A 32 -2.32 -21.01 1.77
N ASN A 33 -3.37 -20.72 1.00
CA ASN A 33 -4.66 -20.29 1.52
C ASN A 33 -5.31 -21.33 2.43
N GLN A 34 -5.24 -22.61 2.05
CA GLN A 34 -5.74 -23.73 2.84
C GLN A 34 -4.99 -23.88 4.17
N THR A 35 -3.65 -23.72 4.14
CA THR A 35 -2.81 -23.79 5.35
C THR A 35 -3.03 -22.57 6.27
N ALA A 36 -3.37 -21.42 5.69
CA ALA A 36 -3.65 -20.19 6.42
C ALA A 36 -5.11 -20.07 6.91
N GLY A 37 -5.97 -21.07 6.64
CA GLY A 37 -7.37 -21.08 7.09
C GLY A 37 -8.28 -20.09 6.36
N ILE A 38 -7.90 -19.71 5.13
CA ILE A 38 -8.70 -18.77 4.34
C ILE A 38 -9.70 -19.54 3.50
N GLU A 39 -10.89 -19.68 4.02
CA GLU A 39 -12.06 -20.13 3.26
C GLU A 39 -12.76 -18.93 2.56
N LYS A 40 -12.12 -18.26 1.64
CA LYS A 40 -12.82 -17.28 0.80
C LYS A 40 -12.74 -17.70 -0.66
N GLU A 41 -13.89 -18.03 -1.23
CA GLU A 41 -14.13 -18.29 -2.66
C GLU A 41 -13.79 -17.10 -3.58
N SER A 42 -13.33 -15.98 -3.04
CA SER A 42 -13.14 -14.72 -3.75
C SER A 42 -11.76 -14.53 -4.39
N ILE A 43 -10.85 -15.50 -4.29
CA ILE A 43 -9.53 -15.35 -4.91
C ILE A 43 -9.56 -15.90 -6.33
N TRP A 44 -9.66 -14.99 -7.30
CA TRP A 44 -9.59 -15.32 -8.71
C TRP A 44 -8.15 -15.68 -9.13
N TYR A 45 -7.93 -16.94 -9.53
CA TYR A 45 -6.62 -17.45 -9.94
C TYR A 45 -6.42 -17.49 -11.47
N GLY A 46 -7.42 -17.05 -12.26
CA GLY A 46 -7.50 -17.29 -13.69
C GLY A 46 -6.42 -16.64 -14.58
N ASP A 47 -5.69 -15.63 -14.06
CA ASP A 47 -4.77 -14.83 -14.87
C ASP A 47 -3.31 -14.93 -14.40
N ILE A 48 -2.92 -16.02 -13.72
CA ILE A 48 -1.54 -16.21 -13.27
C ILE A 48 -0.75 -16.89 -14.40
N GLU A 49 -0.36 -16.08 -15.38
CA GLU A 49 0.44 -16.54 -16.53
C GLU A 49 1.95 -16.29 -16.34
N SER A 50 2.35 -15.48 -15.36
CA SER A 50 3.75 -15.12 -15.11
C SER A 50 4.09 -15.16 -13.63
N PHE A 51 5.39 -15.36 -13.32
CA PHE A 51 5.91 -15.28 -11.96
C PHE A 51 5.68 -13.92 -11.30
N GLU A 52 5.69 -12.83 -12.06
CA GLU A 52 5.42 -11.48 -11.54
C GLU A 52 3.98 -11.34 -11.06
N LYS A 53 3.01 -11.78 -11.86
CA LYS A 53 1.59 -11.80 -11.46
C LYS A 53 1.33 -12.74 -10.27
N PHE A 54 2.04 -13.86 -10.20
CA PHE A 54 1.99 -14.77 -9.05
C PHE A 54 2.49 -14.09 -7.77
N ARG A 55 3.65 -13.42 -7.83
CA ARG A 55 4.22 -12.68 -6.71
C ARG A 55 3.31 -11.56 -6.24
N GLU A 56 2.76 -10.77 -7.17
CA GLU A 56 1.85 -9.66 -6.87
C GLU A 56 0.56 -10.14 -6.20
N LYS A 57 -0.12 -11.13 -6.79
CA LYS A 57 -1.35 -11.69 -6.24
C LYS A 57 -1.13 -12.40 -4.90
N GLY A 58 -0.05 -13.13 -4.76
CA GLY A 58 0.29 -13.81 -3.51
C GLY A 58 0.61 -12.84 -2.38
N SER A 59 1.35 -11.78 -2.65
CA SER A 59 1.62 -10.72 -1.68
C SER A 59 0.33 -9.99 -1.27
N ALA A 60 -0.58 -9.72 -2.22
CA ALA A 60 -1.89 -9.14 -1.94
C ALA A 60 -2.76 -10.07 -1.07
N CYS A 61 -2.75 -11.39 -1.35
CA CYS A 61 -3.46 -12.37 -0.54
C CYS A 61 -2.94 -12.40 0.91
N ILE A 62 -1.61 -12.41 1.08
CA ILE A 62 -0.99 -12.40 2.42
C ILE A 62 -1.34 -11.11 3.15
N SER A 63 -1.32 -9.97 2.48
CA SER A 63 -1.72 -8.69 3.07
C SER A 63 -3.20 -8.70 3.49
N GLN A 64 -4.10 -9.30 2.67
CA GLN A 64 -5.53 -9.40 3.00
C GLN A 64 -5.84 -10.33 4.18
N LEU A 65 -4.98 -11.32 4.45
CA LEU A 65 -5.10 -12.21 5.60
C LEU A 65 -5.07 -11.46 6.94
N PHE A 66 -4.41 -10.34 6.95
CA PHE A 66 -4.16 -9.52 8.13
C PHE A 66 -4.93 -8.19 8.14
N VAL A 67 -5.88 -8.01 7.18
CA VAL A 67 -6.85 -6.90 7.20
C VAL A 67 -7.87 -7.17 8.32
N GLY A 68 -7.62 -6.61 9.47
CA GLY A 68 -8.46 -6.74 10.67
C GLY A 68 -7.66 -6.61 11.97
N GLU A 69 -6.35 -6.72 11.91
CA GLU A 69 -5.46 -6.19 12.94
C GLU A 69 -5.13 -4.77 12.53
N GLU A 70 -5.69 -3.82 13.27
CA GLU A 70 -5.44 -2.39 13.15
C GLU A 70 -3.97 -2.12 12.80
N ASP A 71 -3.71 -1.47 11.66
CA ASP A 71 -2.47 -0.77 11.28
C ASP A 71 -1.16 -1.23 11.97
N ALA A 72 -0.92 -2.54 12.04
CA ALA A 72 0.28 -3.08 12.65
C ALA A 72 1.49 -2.62 11.84
N VAL A 73 2.27 -1.75 12.44
CA VAL A 73 3.59 -1.33 11.93
C VAL A 73 4.43 -2.60 11.74
N PRO A 74 5.03 -2.86 10.57
CA PRO A 74 5.78 -4.09 10.32
C PRO A 74 6.78 -4.39 11.42
N GLU A 75 6.86 -5.64 11.90
CA GLU A 75 7.90 -6.04 12.84
C GLU A 75 9.28 -5.85 12.20
N GLY A 76 10.17 -5.14 12.90
CA GLY A 76 11.49 -4.78 12.40
C GLY A 76 11.66 -3.30 12.08
N ILE A 77 10.61 -2.49 12.20
CA ILE A 77 10.70 -1.03 12.07
C ILE A 77 11.19 -0.42 13.38
N SER A 78 12.14 0.49 13.28
CA SER A 78 12.69 1.22 14.43
C SER A 78 11.62 2.07 15.13
N ALA A 79 11.80 2.32 16.42
CA ALA A 79 10.90 3.17 17.19
C ALA A 79 10.75 4.58 16.58
N ALA A 80 11.82 5.10 15.97
CA ALA A 80 11.80 6.40 15.30
C ALA A 80 10.88 6.39 14.08
N VAL A 81 10.95 5.34 13.24
CA VAL A 81 10.06 5.24 12.07
C VAL A 81 8.62 4.99 12.50
N LYS A 82 8.37 4.22 13.58
CA LYS A 82 7.02 4.03 14.15
C LYS A 82 6.39 5.36 14.55
N LYS A 83 7.07 6.15 15.37
CA LYS A 83 6.61 7.49 15.78
C LYS A 83 6.35 8.40 14.58
N ALA A 84 7.25 8.37 13.58
CA ALA A 84 7.06 9.14 12.36
C ALA A 84 5.83 8.70 11.57
N LEU A 85 5.55 7.40 11.45
CA LEU A 85 4.36 6.87 10.78
C LEU A 85 3.07 7.25 11.51
N GLU A 86 3.05 7.19 12.84
CA GLU A 86 1.92 7.65 13.66
C GLU A 86 1.66 9.14 13.42
N PHE A 87 2.68 9.97 13.51
CA PHE A 87 2.58 11.40 13.22
C PHE A 87 2.04 11.68 11.81
N ILE A 88 2.54 10.98 10.78
CA ILE A 88 2.08 11.14 9.39
C ILE A 88 0.59 10.78 9.27
N ARG A 89 0.14 9.68 9.86
CA ARG A 89 -1.25 9.22 9.80
C ARG A 89 -2.22 10.22 10.43
N GLU A 90 -1.79 10.86 11.51
CA GLU A 90 -2.61 11.86 12.20
C GLU A 90 -2.65 13.21 11.48
N HIS A 91 -1.63 13.54 10.67
CA HIS A 91 -1.45 14.88 10.16
C HIS A 91 -1.32 14.98 8.63
N TYR A 92 -1.46 13.87 7.86
CA TYR A 92 -1.23 13.88 6.40
C TYR A 92 -2.14 14.84 5.63
N GLU A 93 -3.31 15.18 6.16
CA GLU A 93 -4.24 16.15 5.56
C GLU A 93 -3.70 17.59 5.62
N ALA A 94 -2.85 17.90 6.57
CA ALA A 94 -2.18 19.18 6.72
C ALA A 94 -0.84 19.22 5.95
N PRO A 95 -0.28 20.41 5.69
CA PRO A 95 1.09 20.53 5.21
C PRO A 95 2.07 20.00 6.26
N ILE A 96 2.68 18.84 6.01
CA ILE A 96 3.70 18.24 6.86
C ILE A 96 5.02 18.11 6.13
N SER A 97 6.11 18.28 6.84
CA SER A 97 7.47 18.14 6.36
C SER A 97 8.19 16.96 7.03
N LEU A 98 9.32 16.56 6.45
CA LEU A 98 10.20 15.58 7.06
C LEU A 98 10.73 16.08 8.43
N GLN A 99 10.90 17.39 8.58
CA GLN A 99 11.33 18.00 9.85
C GLN A 99 10.29 17.74 10.95
N ASP A 100 9.00 18.01 10.65
CA ASP A 100 7.91 17.81 11.62
C ASP A 100 7.82 16.35 12.08
N ALA A 101 7.97 15.40 11.14
CA ALA A 101 7.97 13.97 11.45
C ALA A 101 9.22 13.54 12.25
N ALA A 102 10.38 14.17 11.99
CA ALA A 102 11.60 13.91 12.71
C ALA A 102 11.55 14.47 14.13
N ASP A 103 10.97 15.65 14.31
CA ASP A 103 10.74 16.26 15.63
C ASP A 103 9.79 15.39 16.46
N ALA A 104 8.69 14.90 15.86
CA ALA A 104 7.77 13.97 16.52
C ALA A 104 8.45 12.63 16.90
N ALA A 105 9.39 12.18 16.09
CA ALA A 105 10.16 10.96 16.35
C ALA A 105 11.40 11.20 17.25
N GLU A 106 11.68 12.44 17.63
CA GLU A 106 12.82 12.85 18.45
C GLU A 106 14.19 12.47 17.84
N VAL A 107 14.31 12.60 16.51
CA VAL A 107 15.51 12.25 15.76
C VAL A 107 15.90 13.35 14.76
N ASN A 108 17.13 13.29 14.27
CA ASN A 108 17.56 14.17 13.19
C ASN A 108 16.85 13.83 11.86
N PRO A 109 16.38 14.83 11.06
CA PRO A 109 15.70 14.60 9.80
C PRO A 109 16.48 13.77 8.78
N ALA A 110 17.80 13.97 8.68
CA ALA A 110 18.63 13.19 7.78
C ALA A 110 18.66 11.71 8.18
N TYR A 111 18.72 11.45 9.50
CA TYR A 111 18.67 10.09 10.04
C TYR A 111 17.29 9.46 9.83
N LEU A 112 16.20 10.19 10.09
CA LEU A 112 14.86 9.71 9.79
C LEU A 112 14.68 9.40 8.30
N SER A 113 15.14 10.28 7.41
CA SER A 113 15.07 10.07 5.96
C SER A 113 15.79 8.79 5.53
N TYR A 114 16.96 8.54 6.10
CA TYR A 114 17.73 7.32 5.86
C TYR A 114 16.97 6.07 6.35
N LEU A 115 16.55 6.05 7.61
CA LEU A 115 15.82 4.93 8.20
C LEU A 115 14.52 4.66 7.46
N PHE A 116 13.73 5.70 7.16
CA PHE A 116 12.47 5.60 6.47
C PHE A 116 12.64 4.92 5.12
N LYS A 117 13.66 5.34 4.35
CA LYS A 117 13.97 4.71 3.06
C LYS A 117 14.49 3.27 3.19
N GLN A 118 15.27 2.97 4.24
CA GLN A 118 15.79 1.62 4.47
C GLN A 118 14.71 0.64 4.92
N GLU A 119 13.84 1.07 5.83
CA GLU A 119 12.84 0.22 6.46
C GLU A 119 11.55 0.13 5.64
N MET A 120 11.06 1.29 5.13
CA MET A 120 9.82 1.37 4.35
C MET A 120 10.03 1.13 2.85
N LYS A 121 11.27 1.09 2.37
CA LYS A 121 11.65 0.98 0.94
C LYS A 121 11.11 2.12 0.05
N ILE A 122 10.55 3.14 0.65
CA ILE A 122 9.97 4.32 0.01
C ILE A 122 10.42 5.57 0.77
N GLY A 123 10.56 6.70 0.08
CA GLY A 123 10.90 7.98 0.74
C GLY A 123 9.69 8.61 1.42
N PHE A 124 9.93 9.38 2.48
CA PHE A 124 8.91 10.09 3.27
C PHE A 124 7.86 10.82 2.39
N SER A 125 8.31 11.65 1.44
CA SER A 125 7.40 12.43 0.59
C SER A 125 6.50 11.56 -0.27
N ASN A 126 7.01 10.42 -0.78
CA ASN A 126 6.21 9.49 -1.58
C ASN A 126 5.19 8.77 -0.70
N TYR A 127 5.57 8.37 0.52
CA TYR A 127 4.67 7.74 1.46
C TYR A 127 3.49 8.66 1.84
N VAL A 128 3.78 9.93 2.14
CA VAL A 128 2.72 10.94 2.40
C VAL A 128 1.81 11.10 1.18
N GLN A 129 2.37 11.13 -0.04
CA GLN A 129 1.56 11.21 -1.26
C GLN A 129 0.67 9.98 -1.44
N GLU A 130 1.17 8.77 -1.16
CA GLU A 130 0.37 7.53 -1.23
C GLU A 130 -0.82 7.59 -0.29
N LEU A 131 -0.62 7.95 0.98
CA LEU A 131 -1.72 8.11 1.94
C LEU A 131 -2.77 9.12 1.47
N ARG A 132 -2.33 10.27 0.95
CA ARG A 132 -3.24 11.30 0.41
C ARG A 132 -4.02 10.79 -0.80
N ILE A 133 -3.37 10.04 -1.68
CA ILE A 133 -4.04 9.44 -2.85
C ILE A 133 -5.05 8.39 -2.42
N ASP A 134 -4.74 7.56 -1.42
CA ASP A 134 -5.68 6.55 -0.93
C ASP A 134 -6.89 7.19 -0.23
N CYS A 135 -6.69 8.26 0.51
CA CYS A 135 -7.79 9.08 1.02
C CYS A 135 -8.64 9.67 -0.12
N ALA A 136 -8.00 10.22 -1.16
CA ALA A 136 -8.70 10.76 -2.32
C ALA A 136 -9.50 9.69 -3.08
N LYS A 137 -8.98 8.48 -3.25
CA LYS A 137 -9.71 7.35 -3.86
C LYS A 137 -11.00 7.04 -3.09
N LYS A 138 -10.91 6.94 -1.75
CA LYS A 138 -12.08 6.70 -0.89
C LYS A 138 -13.11 7.82 -1.06
N LEU A 139 -12.69 9.08 -0.96
CA LEU A 139 -13.60 10.21 -1.14
C LEU A 139 -14.26 10.26 -2.53
N LEU A 140 -13.52 9.89 -3.57
CA LEU A 140 -14.06 9.84 -4.94
C LEU A 140 -15.05 8.70 -5.15
N SER A 141 -14.85 7.55 -4.51
CA SER A 141 -15.70 6.36 -4.65
C SER A 141 -16.89 6.32 -3.68
N GLU A 142 -16.82 7.06 -2.56
CA GLU A 142 -17.83 6.98 -1.50
C GLU A 142 -18.67 8.26 -1.38
N THR A 143 -18.24 9.37 -2.02
CA THR A 143 -18.90 10.67 -1.86
C THR A 143 -19.08 11.42 -3.17
N ASN A 144 -20.12 12.27 -3.24
CA ASN A 144 -20.36 13.18 -4.35
C ASN A 144 -19.65 14.55 -4.20
N CYS A 145 -18.61 14.63 -3.35
CA CYS A 145 -17.83 15.84 -3.18
C CYS A 145 -17.21 16.30 -4.51
N LYS A 146 -17.16 17.62 -4.75
CA LYS A 146 -16.47 18.13 -5.95
C LYS A 146 -15.00 17.71 -5.92
N VAL A 147 -14.43 17.42 -7.08
CA VAL A 147 -13.03 16.95 -7.19
C VAL A 147 -12.04 17.95 -6.54
N LYS A 148 -12.33 19.25 -6.59
CA LYS A 148 -11.54 20.27 -5.90
C LYS A 148 -11.58 20.11 -4.38
N ASP A 149 -12.75 19.78 -3.83
CA ASP A 149 -12.93 19.59 -2.39
C ASP A 149 -12.25 18.28 -1.94
N VAL A 150 -12.28 17.24 -2.80
CA VAL A 150 -11.53 16.01 -2.56
C VAL A 150 -10.03 16.30 -2.47
N ALA A 151 -9.48 17.12 -3.39
CA ALA A 151 -8.07 17.50 -3.34
C ALA A 151 -7.70 18.14 -2.00
N LEU A 152 -8.50 19.12 -1.55
CA LEU A 152 -8.27 19.81 -0.27
C LEU A 152 -8.37 18.86 0.93
N ARG A 153 -9.43 18.04 0.98
CA ARG A 153 -9.70 17.12 2.09
C ARG A 153 -8.69 15.97 2.16
N SER A 154 -8.06 15.62 1.06
CA SER A 154 -6.97 14.63 1.03
C SER A 154 -5.57 15.26 1.23
N GLY A 155 -5.50 16.53 1.62
CA GLY A 155 -4.25 17.19 1.97
C GLY A 155 -3.47 17.80 0.81
N PHE A 156 -4.07 17.93 -0.39
CA PHE A 156 -3.44 18.61 -1.52
C PHE A 156 -3.86 20.09 -1.54
N GLY A 157 -2.89 20.97 -1.37
CA GLY A 157 -3.13 22.43 -1.40
C GLY A 157 -3.39 22.98 -2.81
N ASP A 158 -2.98 22.27 -3.86
CA ASP A 158 -3.13 22.68 -5.25
C ASP A 158 -3.81 21.58 -6.09
N TYR A 159 -4.87 21.97 -6.80
CA TYR A 159 -5.67 21.07 -7.62
C TYR A 159 -4.91 20.50 -8.84
N HIS A 160 -4.06 21.29 -9.48
CA HIS A 160 -3.32 20.85 -10.66
C HIS A 160 -2.26 19.82 -10.26
N TYR A 161 -1.57 20.10 -9.15
CA TYR A 161 -0.63 19.17 -8.55
C TYR A 161 -1.33 17.87 -8.12
N PHE A 162 -2.48 17.96 -7.47
CA PHE A 162 -3.31 16.81 -7.12
C PHE A 162 -3.66 15.97 -8.34
N SER A 163 -4.26 16.57 -9.39
CA SER A 163 -4.68 15.85 -10.59
C SER A 163 -3.52 15.12 -11.28
N LYS A 164 -2.36 15.77 -11.36
CA LYS A 164 -1.15 15.17 -11.94
C LYS A 164 -0.64 14.00 -11.11
N THR A 165 -0.59 14.19 -9.79
CA THR A 165 -0.13 13.17 -8.86
C THR A 165 -1.10 11.99 -8.83
N PHE A 166 -2.40 12.24 -8.76
CA PHE A 166 -3.43 11.20 -8.77
C PHE A 166 -3.34 10.34 -10.04
N LYS A 167 -3.23 10.98 -11.22
CA LYS A 167 -3.06 10.25 -12.48
C LYS A 167 -1.76 9.44 -12.53
N LYS A 168 -0.67 9.96 -11.95
CA LYS A 168 0.60 9.24 -11.84
C LYS A 168 0.47 7.94 -11.03
N PHE A 169 -0.30 7.99 -9.93
CA PHE A 169 -0.46 6.84 -9.02
C PHE A 169 -1.54 5.84 -9.47
N THR A 170 -2.60 6.31 -10.14
CA THR A 170 -3.76 5.48 -10.48
C THR A 170 -3.88 5.16 -11.96
N GLY A 171 -3.16 5.86 -12.82
CA GLY A 171 -3.31 5.80 -14.28
C GLY A 171 -4.47 6.65 -14.82
N LEU A 172 -5.42 7.05 -13.98
CA LEU A 172 -6.65 7.77 -14.33
C LEU A 172 -6.67 9.19 -13.75
N SER A 173 -7.35 10.10 -14.41
CA SER A 173 -7.68 11.38 -13.77
C SER A 173 -8.71 11.17 -12.64
N PRO A 174 -8.79 12.07 -11.65
CA PRO A 174 -9.77 11.95 -10.57
C PRO A 174 -11.22 11.86 -11.06
N ALA A 175 -11.55 12.54 -12.16
CA ALA A 175 -12.90 12.50 -12.75
C ALA A 175 -13.19 11.16 -13.45
N GLU A 176 -12.21 10.60 -14.18
CA GLU A 176 -12.31 9.27 -14.78
C GLU A 176 -12.44 8.19 -13.71
N TYR A 177 -11.61 8.26 -12.66
CA TYR A 177 -11.67 7.33 -11.53
C TYR A 177 -13.05 7.31 -10.86
N ARG A 178 -13.65 8.48 -10.60
CA ARG A 178 -15.02 8.57 -10.07
C ARG A 178 -16.05 7.89 -10.97
N LYS A 179 -15.97 8.14 -12.27
CA LYS A 179 -16.90 7.55 -13.25
C LYS A 179 -16.80 6.02 -13.27
N GLU A 180 -15.59 5.47 -13.16
CA GLU A 180 -15.38 4.02 -13.09
C GLU A 180 -15.88 3.42 -11.78
N SER A 181 -15.83 4.18 -10.67
CA SER A 181 -16.35 3.74 -9.36
C SER A 181 -17.88 3.73 -9.28
N GLY A 182 -18.59 4.12 -10.36
CA GLY A 182 -20.07 4.08 -10.41
C GLY A 182 -20.79 5.25 -9.72
N LEU A 183 -20.08 6.24 -9.22
CA LEU A 183 -20.61 7.49 -8.66
C LEU A 183 -20.53 8.58 -9.76
N SER A 184 -21.61 8.70 -10.53
CA SER A 184 -21.79 9.75 -11.56
C SER A 184 -22.57 10.92 -11.00
#